data_6c6492863bd6ca924de3d1cb62f83164
#
_entry.id   6c6492863bd6ca924de3d1cb62f83164
#
_cell.length_a   1.000
_cell.length_b   1.000
_cell.length_c   1.000
_cell.angle_alpha   90.00
_cell.angle_beta   90.00
_cell.angle_gamma   90.00
#
_symmetry.space_group_name_H-M   'P 1'
#
loop_
_entity.id
_entity.type
_entity.pdbx_description
1 polymer ?
#
loop_
_entity_poly.entity_id
_entity_poly.type
_entity_poly.pdbx_seq_one_letter_code
_entity_poly.pdbx_strand_id
1 'polypeptide(L)'
;MKHFRCSVWGEIEVSELAMSIIDTWEMQRLHYIKQTGFAYKVFPTATSSRFEHSIGVYHITKEIILVLEKNMPCSERLSERKKELISIVALIHDLGHGPYSHLFDRYLQNYPNPGISKEHETRSCDIFRQMVSKYHLEFSNDEVNWICARILCPPYDMWY
;
A
#
# COMPACT_ATOMS: atom_id res chain seq x y z
N MET A 1 12.46 16.11 -0.14
CA MET A 1 11.21 15.65 0.50
C MET A 1 10.02 16.35 -0.11
N LYS A 2 8.97 15.64 -0.43
CA LYS A 2 7.71 16.20 -0.94
C LYS A 2 6.61 16.09 0.12
N HIS A 3 5.60 16.96 0.03
CA HIS A 3 4.49 17.00 0.97
C HIS A 3 3.16 16.89 0.22
N PHE A 4 2.26 16.05 0.75
CA PHE A 4 0.87 16.01 0.33
C PHE A 4 0.01 16.73 1.38
N ARG A 5 -0.97 17.49 0.91
CA ARG A 5 -1.96 18.09 1.82
C ARG A 5 -3.22 17.23 1.80
N CYS A 6 -3.52 16.60 2.92
CA CYS A 6 -4.70 15.76 3.12
C CYS A 6 -5.73 16.47 3.98
N SER A 7 -7.01 16.35 3.64
CA SER A 7 -8.11 16.95 4.41
C SER A 7 -8.28 16.32 5.81
N VAL A 8 -7.84 15.09 5.99
CA VAL A 8 -7.95 14.33 7.25
C VAL A 8 -6.69 14.49 8.10
N TRP A 9 -5.50 14.34 7.49
CA TRP A 9 -4.22 14.24 8.20
C TRP A 9 -3.37 15.53 8.14
N GLY A 10 -3.86 16.56 7.45
CA GLY A 10 -3.07 17.78 7.26
C GLY A 10 -1.93 17.59 6.27
N GLU A 11 -0.72 17.90 6.67
CA GLU A 11 0.46 17.79 5.83
C GLU A 11 1.13 16.41 6.04
N ILE A 12 1.30 15.66 4.95
CA ILE A 12 1.93 14.34 4.94
C ILE A 12 3.28 14.44 4.25
N GLU A 13 4.32 14.18 5.00
CA GLU A 13 5.69 14.13 4.50
C GLU A 13 6.00 12.77 3.87
N VAL A 14 6.53 12.78 2.65
CA VAL A 14 6.82 11.57 1.86
C VAL A 14 8.32 11.50 1.53
N SER A 15 8.91 10.31 1.74
CA SER A 15 10.31 10.04 1.38
C SER A 15 10.52 10.03 -0.13
N GLU A 16 11.77 10.17 -0.58
CA GLU A 16 12.11 10.10 -2.01
C GLU A 16 11.82 8.71 -2.59
N LEU A 17 12.08 7.65 -1.82
CA LEU A 17 11.76 6.28 -2.21
C LEU A 17 10.24 6.07 -2.35
N ALA A 18 9.44 6.56 -1.41
CA ALA A 18 7.98 6.50 -1.52
C ALA A 18 7.47 7.33 -2.72
N MET A 19 8.08 8.51 -2.98
CA MET A 19 7.73 9.31 -4.15
C MET A 19 8.03 8.60 -5.46
N SER A 20 9.15 7.88 -5.57
CA SER A 20 9.46 7.12 -6.80
C SER A 20 8.40 6.06 -7.11
N ILE A 21 7.74 5.50 -6.08
CA ILE A 21 6.59 4.60 -6.23
C ILE A 21 5.33 5.39 -6.60
N ILE A 22 5.04 6.46 -5.87
CA ILE A 22 3.83 7.27 -6.04
C ILE A 22 3.75 7.86 -7.46
N ASP A 23 4.87 8.29 -8.01
CA ASP A 23 4.94 8.88 -9.36
C ASP A 23 4.78 7.84 -10.49
N THR A 24 4.64 6.54 -10.18
CA THR A 24 4.38 5.50 -11.19
C THR A 24 2.94 5.49 -11.67
N TRP A 25 2.71 5.05 -12.91
CA TRP A 25 1.37 4.91 -13.45
C TRP A 25 0.50 3.93 -12.65
N GLU A 26 1.10 2.85 -12.17
CA GLU A 26 0.44 1.82 -11.38
C GLU A 26 -0.13 2.38 -10.06
N MET A 27 0.57 3.31 -9.44
CA MET A 27 0.11 3.98 -8.22
C MET A 27 -0.90 5.09 -8.55
N GLN A 28 -0.64 5.89 -9.59
CA GLN A 28 -1.52 6.99 -10.00
C GLN A 28 -2.92 6.52 -10.44
N ARG A 29 -3.06 5.32 -11.02
CA ARG A 29 -4.37 4.77 -11.38
C ARG A 29 -5.31 4.61 -10.19
N LEU A 30 -4.78 4.50 -8.95
CA LEU A 30 -5.58 4.37 -7.73
C LEU A 30 -6.47 5.60 -7.46
N HIS A 31 -6.19 6.76 -8.04
CA HIS A 31 -7.07 7.92 -8.00
C HIS A 31 -8.45 7.63 -8.61
N TYR A 32 -8.53 6.72 -9.57
CA TYR A 32 -9.76 6.36 -10.28
C TYR A 32 -10.48 5.16 -9.69
N ILE A 33 -9.93 4.55 -8.63
CA ILE A 33 -10.52 3.40 -7.93
C ILE A 33 -11.09 3.89 -6.58
N LYS A 34 -12.41 3.86 -6.46
CA LYS A 34 -13.08 4.24 -5.21
C LYS A 34 -12.86 3.18 -4.14
N GLN A 35 -12.50 3.62 -2.93
CA GLN A 35 -12.24 2.76 -1.76
C GLN A 35 -13.42 1.83 -1.46
N THR A 36 -14.63 2.35 -1.52
CA THR A 36 -15.86 1.67 -1.10
C THR A 36 -16.74 1.22 -2.29
N GLY A 37 -16.16 1.14 -3.50
CA GLY A 37 -16.88 0.68 -4.69
C GLY A 37 -18.13 1.54 -4.99
N PHE A 38 -19.31 0.96 -4.94
CA PHE A 38 -20.59 1.62 -5.25
C PHE A 38 -21.26 2.32 -4.06
N ALA A 39 -20.66 2.33 -2.86
CA ALA A 39 -21.30 2.90 -1.67
C ALA A 39 -21.76 4.36 -1.85
N TYR A 40 -21.07 5.12 -2.72
CA TYR A 40 -21.44 6.51 -3.04
C TYR A 40 -22.85 6.66 -3.66
N LYS A 41 -23.44 5.58 -4.17
CA LYS A 41 -24.83 5.58 -4.67
C LYS A 41 -25.86 5.71 -3.54
N VAL A 42 -25.48 5.33 -2.32
CA VAL A 42 -26.33 5.40 -1.12
C VAL A 42 -25.79 6.48 -0.16
N PHE A 43 -24.47 6.58 -0.06
CA PHE A 43 -23.76 7.54 0.78
C PHE A 43 -22.97 8.51 -0.11
N PRO A 44 -23.51 9.68 -0.50
CA PRO A 44 -22.88 10.56 -1.51
C PRO A 44 -21.46 11.01 -1.16
N THR A 45 -21.10 11.05 0.12
CA THR A 45 -19.76 11.42 0.60
C THR A 45 -18.74 10.26 0.56
N ALA A 46 -19.15 9.02 0.28
CA ALA A 46 -18.28 7.85 0.17
C ALA A 46 -17.55 7.82 -1.19
N THR A 47 -16.76 8.86 -1.46
CA THR A 47 -16.10 9.09 -2.76
C THR A 47 -14.58 9.00 -2.71
N SER A 48 -13.98 8.77 -1.53
CA SER A 48 -12.54 8.65 -1.38
C SER A 48 -11.94 7.60 -2.32
N SER A 49 -10.73 7.89 -2.80
CA SER A 49 -9.99 7.00 -3.69
C SER A 49 -9.06 6.06 -2.91
N ARG A 50 -8.67 4.97 -3.54
CA ARG A 50 -7.63 4.10 -2.97
C ARG A 50 -6.27 4.78 -2.91
N PHE A 51 -6.01 5.75 -3.78
CA PHE A 51 -4.82 6.58 -3.68
C PHE A 51 -4.77 7.35 -2.35
N GLU A 52 -5.85 8.06 -2.01
CA GLU A 52 -5.95 8.80 -0.75
C GLU A 52 -5.82 7.87 0.46
N HIS A 53 -6.46 6.72 0.43
CA HIS A 53 -6.32 5.68 1.43
C HIS A 53 -4.87 5.21 1.60
N SER A 54 -4.18 4.85 0.52
CA SER A 54 -2.79 4.38 0.53
C SER A 54 -1.83 5.41 1.14
N ILE A 55 -1.98 6.70 0.77
CA ILE A 55 -1.19 7.79 1.35
C ILE A 55 -1.51 7.95 2.86
N GLY A 56 -2.77 7.83 3.24
CA GLY A 56 -3.19 7.89 4.64
C GLY A 56 -2.63 6.74 5.47
N VAL A 57 -2.67 5.50 4.96
CA VAL A 57 -2.10 4.32 5.64
C VAL A 57 -0.58 4.43 5.77
N TYR A 58 0.11 4.91 4.72
CA TYR A 58 1.53 5.23 4.79
C TYR A 58 1.85 6.22 5.92
N HIS A 59 1.11 7.32 6.01
CA HIS A 59 1.29 8.34 7.05
C HIS A 59 1.08 7.77 8.45
N ILE A 60 -0.06 7.12 8.70
CA ILE A 60 -0.37 6.52 10.00
C ILE A 60 0.70 5.51 10.41
N THR A 61 1.19 4.70 9.48
CA THR A 61 2.24 3.72 9.75
C THR A 61 3.51 4.39 10.26
N LYS A 62 3.92 5.52 9.66
CA LYS A 62 5.07 6.31 10.15
C LYS A 62 4.82 6.82 11.57
N GLU A 63 3.63 7.37 11.83
CA GLU A 63 3.27 7.87 13.17
C GLU A 63 3.26 6.75 14.22
N ILE A 64 2.72 5.57 13.89
CA ILE A 64 2.72 4.40 14.78
C ILE A 64 4.16 3.97 15.10
N ILE A 65 5.04 3.88 14.10
CA ILE A 65 6.45 3.53 14.30
C ILE A 65 7.10 4.52 15.28
N LEU A 66 6.90 5.83 15.08
CA LEU A 66 7.45 6.85 15.96
C LEU A 66 6.95 6.73 17.42
N VAL A 67 5.66 6.42 17.60
CA VAL A 67 5.05 6.24 18.93
C VAL A 67 5.62 4.99 19.60
N LEU A 68 5.73 3.89 18.87
CA LEU A 68 6.30 2.64 19.41
C LEU A 68 7.76 2.84 19.83
N GLU A 69 8.58 3.48 19.01
CA GLU A 69 10.00 3.71 19.31
C GLU A 69 10.25 4.63 20.52
N LYS A 70 9.32 5.54 20.83
CA LYS A 70 9.43 6.36 22.07
C LYS A 70 9.43 5.54 23.33
N ASN A 71 8.79 4.38 23.32
CA ASN A 71 8.63 3.48 24.45
C ASN A 71 9.57 2.27 24.39
N MET A 72 10.43 2.17 23.36
CA MET A 72 11.37 1.06 23.19
C MET A 72 12.80 1.45 23.58
N PRO A 73 13.59 0.52 24.18
CA PRO A 73 15.02 0.71 24.35
C PRO A 73 15.72 1.01 23.01
N CYS A 74 16.76 1.84 23.04
CA CYS A 74 17.49 2.20 21.82
C CYS A 74 18.04 0.98 21.06
N SER A 75 18.40 -0.10 21.78
CA SER A 75 18.91 -1.35 21.21
C SER A 75 17.85 -2.16 20.43
N GLU A 76 16.57 -1.89 20.65
CA GLU A 76 15.44 -2.60 20.00
C GLU A 76 14.79 -1.79 18.89
N ARG A 77 15.24 -0.53 18.68
CA ARG A 77 14.69 0.35 17.63
C ARG A 77 15.04 -0.18 16.26
N LEU A 78 14.09 0.02 15.34
CA LEU A 78 14.26 -0.35 13.94
C LEU A 78 15.30 0.55 13.25
N SER A 79 16.05 -0.01 12.31
CA SER A 79 16.87 0.81 11.41
C SER A 79 15.97 1.69 10.54
N GLU A 80 16.47 2.86 10.10
CA GLU A 80 15.72 3.78 9.23
C GLU A 80 15.22 3.06 7.95
N ARG A 81 16.08 2.22 7.36
CA ARG A 81 15.68 1.42 6.19
C ARG A 81 14.52 0.48 6.50
N LYS A 82 14.50 -0.16 7.68
CA LYS A 82 13.41 -1.06 8.09
C LYS A 82 12.09 -0.32 8.28
N LYS A 83 12.14 0.87 8.90
CA LYS A 83 10.96 1.75 9.05
C LYS A 83 10.40 2.16 7.70
N GLU A 84 11.28 2.52 6.77
CA GLU A 84 10.90 2.88 5.42
C GLU A 84 10.23 1.71 4.69
N LEU A 85 10.82 0.51 4.74
CA LEU A 85 10.22 -0.68 4.13
C LEU A 85 8.83 -1.00 4.70
N ILE A 86 8.63 -0.88 6.03
CA ILE A 86 7.31 -1.05 6.66
C ILE A 86 6.31 -0.01 6.11
N SER A 87 6.75 1.24 5.97
CA SER A 87 5.91 2.31 5.42
C SER A 87 5.58 2.06 3.94
N ILE A 88 6.51 1.49 3.16
CA ILE A 88 6.27 1.08 1.77
C ILE A 88 5.26 -0.07 1.69
N VAL A 89 5.32 -1.08 2.59
CA VAL A 89 4.28 -2.12 2.68
C VAL A 89 2.89 -1.46 2.81
N ALA A 90 2.77 -0.51 3.74
CA ALA A 90 1.53 0.24 3.97
C ALA A 90 1.07 1.05 2.74
N LEU A 91 2.02 1.63 1.99
CA LEU A 91 1.73 2.41 0.79
C LEU A 91 1.15 1.56 -0.35
N ILE A 92 1.67 0.35 -0.53
CA ILE A 92 1.38 -0.47 -1.72
C ILE A 92 0.44 -1.66 -1.48
N HIS A 93 -0.02 -1.88 -0.23
CA HIS A 93 -0.83 -3.06 0.10
C HIS A 93 -2.08 -3.22 -0.79
N ASP A 94 -2.69 -2.11 -1.17
CA ASP A 94 -3.89 -2.02 -1.99
C ASP A 94 -3.63 -1.82 -3.49
N LEU A 95 -2.36 -1.84 -3.92
CA LEU A 95 -1.96 -1.58 -5.30
C LEU A 95 -2.65 -2.51 -6.31
N GLY A 96 -2.95 -3.74 -5.93
CA GLY A 96 -3.58 -4.76 -6.77
C GLY A 96 -5.08 -4.64 -6.96
N HIS A 97 -5.75 -3.66 -6.32
CA HIS A 97 -7.19 -3.49 -6.51
C HIS A 97 -7.56 -3.12 -7.95
N GLY A 98 -8.63 -3.76 -8.44
CA GLY A 98 -9.26 -3.48 -9.72
C GLY A 98 -10.48 -2.55 -9.59
N PRO A 99 -11.21 -2.32 -10.69
CA PRO A 99 -12.44 -1.53 -10.70
C PRO A 99 -13.42 -2.00 -9.63
N TYR A 100 -14.05 -1.06 -8.92
CA TYR A 100 -15.02 -1.34 -7.85
C TYR A 100 -14.48 -2.14 -6.65
N SER A 101 -13.13 -2.13 -6.46
CA SER A 101 -12.49 -2.72 -5.28
C SER A 101 -12.80 -4.20 -5.09
N HIS A 102 -13.28 -4.65 -3.92
CA HIS A 102 -13.55 -6.05 -3.63
C HIS A 102 -14.62 -6.70 -4.54
N LEU A 103 -15.44 -5.92 -5.26
CA LEU A 103 -16.34 -6.49 -6.26
C LEU A 103 -15.56 -7.11 -7.43
N PHE A 104 -14.42 -6.55 -7.78
CA PHE A 104 -13.54 -7.12 -8.80
C PHE A 104 -12.95 -8.46 -8.33
N ASP A 105 -12.56 -8.58 -7.06
CA ASP A 105 -12.06 -9.83 -6.49
C ASP A 105 -13.15 -10.91 -6.56
N ARG A 106 -14.39 -10.58 -6.14
CA ARG A 106 -15.54 -11.48 -6.25
C ARG A 106 -15.85 -11.88 -7.70
N TYR A 107 -15.75 -10.94 -8.63
CA TYR A 107 -15.91 -11.23 -10.04
C TYR A 107 -14.88 -12.26 -10.51
N LEU A 108 -13.59 -12.09 -10.18
CA LEU A 108 -12.53 -13.04 -10.54
C LEU A 108 -12.66 -14.39 -9.83
N GLN A 109 -13.27 -14.45 -8.64
CA GLN A 109 -13.59 -15.72 -7.97
C GLN A 109 -14.62 -16.52 -8.75
N ASN A 110 -15.67 -15.86 -9.27
CA ASN A 110 -16.74 -16.49 -10.01
C ASN A 110 -16.38 -16.73 -11.50
N TYR A 111 -15.54 -15.90 -12.07
CA TYR A 111 -15.11 -15.94 -13.46
C TYR A 111 -13.57 -15.90 -13.54
N PRO A 112 -12.89 -17.03 -13.22
CA PRO A 112 -11.44 -17.07 -13.20
C PRO A 112 -10.83 -16.72 -14.56
N ASN A 113 -9.84 -15.82 -14.56
CA ASN A 113 -9.08 -15.49 -15.75
C ASN A 113 -7.66 -16.06 -15.58
N PRO A 114 -7.22 -16.98 -16.44
CA PRO A 114 -5.84 -17.48 -16.41
C PRO A 114 -4.85 -16.30 -16.50
N GLY A 115 -3.93 -16.20 -15.56
CA GLY A 115 -2.92 -15.13 -15.51
C GLY A 115 -3.29 -13.92 -14.64
N ILE A 116 -4.49 -13.84 -14.07
CA ILE A 116 -4.86 -12.81 -13.12
C ILE A 116 -5.22 -13.46 -11.78
N SER A 117 -4.47 -13.14 -10.73
CA SER A 117 -4.80 -13.60 -9.37
C SER A 117 -6.18 -13.10 -8.93
N LYS A 118 -6.90 -13.93 -8.20
CA LYS A 118 -8.22 -13.59 -7.64
C LYS A 118 -8.12 -12.59 -6.49
N GLU A 119 -7.00 -12.56 -5.80
CA GLU A 119 -6.79 -11.77 -4.59
C GLU A 119 -5.96 -10.54 -4.89
N HIS A 120 -6.38 -9.38 -4.37
CA HIS A 120 -5.70 -8.12 -4.64
C HIS A 120 -4.32 -8.04 -3.98
N GLU A 121 -4.11 -8.74 -2.86
CA GLU A 121 -2.80 -8.81 -2.19
C GLU A 121 -1.75 -9.46 -3.10
N THR A 122 -2.10 -10.58 -3.73
CA THR A 122 -1.20 -11.25 -4.70
C THR A 122 -0.93 -10.34 -5.90
N ARG A 123 -1.98 -9.70 -6.44
CA ARG A 123 -1.82 -8.73 -7.53
C ARG A 123 -0.98 -7.53 -7.12
N SER A 124 -1.08 -7.05 -5.86
CA SER A 124 -0.24 -5.97 -5.34
C SER A 124 1.24 -6.35 -5.41
N CYS A 125 1.57 -7.56 -4.98
CA CYS A 125 2.94 -8.07 -5.03
C CYS A 125 3.46 -8.22 -6.47
N ASP A 126 2.63 -8.74 -7.38
CA ASP A 126 3.02 -8.94 -8.78
C ASP A 126 3.26 -7.60 -9.50
N ILE A 127 2.35 -6.63 -9.28
CA ILE A 127 2.50 -5.28 -9.80
C ILE A 127 3.75 -4.61 -9.23
N PHE A 128 3.99 -4.72 -7.91
CA PHE A 128 5.16 -4.13 -7.29
C PHE A 128 6.47 -4.69 -7.83
N ARG A 129 6.59 -6.02 -8.02
CA ARG A 129 7.76 -6.65 -8.65
C ARG A 129 7.99 -6.11 -10.06
N GLN A 130 6.93 -5.98 -10.86
CA GLN A 130 7.01 -5.39 -12.20
C GLN A 130 7.45 -3.93 -12.16
N MET A 131 6.93 -3.12 -11.22
CA MET A 131 7.32 -1.73 -11.04
C MET A 131 8.80 -1.58 -10.70
N VAL A 132 9.31 -2.39 -9.76
CA VAL A 132 10.74 -2.37 -9.37
C VAL A 132 11.62 -2.59 -10.58
N SER A 133 11.30 -3.58 -11.43
CA SER A 133 12.05 -3.84 -12.65
C SER A 133 11.88 -2.74 -13.71
N LYS A 134 10.64 -2.31 -13.97
CA LYS A 134 10.29 -1.36 -15.03
C LYS A 134 10.84 0.05 -14.81
N TYR A 135 10.80 0.50 -13.55
CA TYR A 135 11.21 1.86 -13.17
C TYR A 135 12.58 1.91 -12.50
N HIS A 136 13.27 0.76 -12.40
CA HIS A 136 14.56 0.64 -11.72
C HIS A 136 14.55 1.22 -10.30
N LEU A 137 13.50 0.88 -9.54
CA LEU A 137 13.34 1.37 -8.17
C LEU A 137 14.43 0.77 -7.26
N GLU A 138 14.90 1.55 -6.29
CA GLU A 138 16.01 1.21 -5.39
C GLU A 138 15.62 0.20 -4.31
N PHE A 139 15.32 -1.04 -4.72
CA PHE A 139 15.05 -2.17 -3.84
C PHE A 139 15.92 -3.37 -4.22
N SER A 140 16.50 -4.04 -3.22
CA SER A 140 17.10 -5.36 -3.41
C SER A 140 16.02 -6.43 -3.59
N ASN A 141 16.40 -7.57 -4.18
CA ASN A 141 15.46 -8.70 -4.31
C ASN A 141 14.96 -9.21 -2.95
N ASP A 142 15.80 -9.17 -1.91
CA ASP A 142 15.42 -9.57 -0.56
C ASP A 142 14.39 -8.61 0.05
N GLU A 143 14.55 -7.30 -0.18
CA GLU A 143 13.59 -6.29 0.26
C GLU A 143 12.24 -6.45 -0.45
N VAL A 144 12.24 -6.69 -1.76
CA VAL A 144 11.01 -6.94 -2.54
C VAL A 144 10.29 -8.19 -2.00
N ASN A 145 11.03 -9.28 -1.77
CA ASN A 145 10.44 -10.50 -1.21
C ASN A 145 9.93 -10.28 0.22
N TRP A 146 10.67 -9.54 1.03
CA TRP A 146 10.27 -9.19 2.39
C TRP A 146 8.98 -8.37 2.41
N ILE A 147 8.86 -7.35 1.55
CA ILE A 147 7.66 -6.51 1.40
C ILE A 147 6.46 -7.38 0.98
N CYS A 148 6.61 -8.19 -0.08
CA CYS A 148 5.54 -9.04 -0.57
C CYS A 148 5.07 -10.06 0.47
N ALA A 149 6.00 -10.64 1.24
CA ALA A 149 5.65 -11.56 2.32
C ALA A 149 4.76 -10.89 3.40
N ARG A 150 4.93 -9.58 3.68
CA ARG A 150 4.09 -8.84 4.65
C ARG A 150 2.72 -8.50 4.10
N ILE A 151 2.61 -8.27 2.80
CA ILE A 151 1.31 -8.05 2.15
C ILE A 151 0.50 -9.36 2.11
N LEU A 152 1.15 -10.50 1.84
CA LEU A 152 0.52 -11.81 1.69
C LEU A 152 0.27 -12.52 3.02
N CYS A 153 0.95 -12.11 4.10
CA CYS A 153 0.83 -12.79 5.39
C CYS A 153 -0.49 -12.41 6.07
N PRO A 154 -1.39 -13.35 6.33
CA PRO A 154 -2.58 -13.07 7.10
C PRO A 154 -2.19 -12.65 8.52
N PRO A 155 -2.91 -11.69 9.13
CA PRO A 155 -2.55 -11.08 10.42
C PRO A 155 -2.52 -12.06 11.61
N TYR A 156 -2.95 -13.30 11.42
CA TYR A 156 -3.11 -14.29 12.50
C TYR A 156 -1.95 -15.29 12.65
N ASP A 157 -1.05 -15.42 11.65
CA ASP A 157 0.00 -16.46 11.69
C ASP A 157 1.37 -15.97 12.23
N MET A 158 1.48 -14.72 12.66
CA MET A 158 2.75 -14.14 13.12
C MET A 158 2.99 -14.20 14.65
N TRP A 159 2.08 -14.80 15.45
CA TRP A 159 2.17 -14.76 16.92
C TRP A 159 2.22 -16.14 17.58
N TYR A 160 2.54 -17.20 16.84
CA TYR A 160 2.78 -18.53 17.40
C TYR A 160 4.13 -19.08 17.00
#